data_5c3a87ddfbf3ed498efed9efdcb5928f
#
_entry.id   5c3a87ddfbf3ed498efed9efdcb5928f
#
_cell.length_a   1.000
_cell.length_b   1.000
_cell.length_c   1.000
_cell.angle_alpha   90.00
_cell.angle_beta   90.00
_cell.angle_gamma   90.00
#
_symmetry.space_group_name_H-M   'P 1'
#
loop_
_entity.id
_entity.type
_entity.pdbx_description
1 polymer ?
#
loop_
_entity_poly.entity_id
_entity_poly.type
_entity_poly.pdbx_seq_one_letter_code
_entity_poly.pdbx_strand_id
1 'polypeptide(L)'
;MYDNPWWFNGEVFNSDGINGYYGFVYLITNTVNGRKYIGRKYFWSFRKKRGEKRRKKQESDWKKYYGSCPELKEDIKLFGKDKFTREILTLHTTLGKVNYEETRRLFVHGVLTESLTDGTPAFYNSNVLGRYYRKDYFDFGTLDGTDAY
;
A
#
# COMPACT_ATOMS: atom_id res chain seq x y z
N MET A 1 -17.20 12.64 8.50
CA MET A 1 -15.83 12.13 8.28
C MET A 1 -15.86 10.61 8.35
N TYR A 2 -15.23 9.95 7.42
CA TYR A 2 -15.12 8.51 7.46
C TYR A 2 -14.03 8.07 8.45
N ASP A 3 -14.11 6.83 8.91
CA ASP A 3 -13.28 6.30 9.98
C ASP A 3 -11.81 6.17 9.54
N ASN A 4 -10.88 6.59 10.40
CA ASN A 4 -9.43 6.55 10.19
C ASN A 4 -9.05 7.03 8.78
N PRO A 5 -9.24 8.31 8.48
CA PRO A 5 -9.20 8.81 7.11
C PRO A 5 -7.82 8.75 6.46
N TRP A 6 -7.83 8.86 5.14
CA TRP A 6 -6.62 9.14 4.38
C TRP A 6 -6.24 10.60 4.53
N TRP A 7 -4.95 10.85 4.68
CA TRP A 7 -4.38 12.20 4.78
C TRP A 7 -3.61 12.52 3.50
N PHE A 8 -3.72 13.75 3.04
CA PHE A 8 -2.93 14.28 1.93
C PHE A 8 -2.47 15.69 2.28
N ASN A 9 -1.15 15.90 2.28
CA ASN A 9 -0.56 17.18 2.66
C ASN A 9 -1.07 17.72 4.01
N GLY A 10 -1.26 16.81 4.98
CA GLY A 10 -1.67 17.18 6.33
C GLY A 10 -3.16 17.41 6.52
N GLU A 11 -3.97 17.20 5.48
CA GLU A 11 -5.41 17.38 5.54
C GLU A 11 -6.14 16.07 5.21
N VAL A 12 -7.33 15.92 5.77
CA VAL A 12 -8.18 14.76 5.45
C VAL A 12 -8.59 14.82 3.98
N PHE A 13 -8.42 13.71 3.28
CA PHE A 13 -8.78 13.61 1.86
C PHE A 13 -10.16 12.96 1.71
N ASN A 14 -11.05 13.65 1.04
CA ASN A 14 -12.43 13.21 0.80
C ASN A 14 -12.69 13.01 -0.69
N SER A 15 -13.89 12.50 -1.02
CA SER A 15 -14.33 12.33 -2.41
C SER A 15 -14.30 13.63 -3.21
N ASP A 16 -14.46 14.77 -2.55
CA ASP A 16 -14.39 16.09 -3.21
C ASP A 16 -13.01 16.37 -3.80
N GLY A 17 -11.96 15.76 -3.26
CA GLY A 17 -10.61 15.94 -3.75
C GLY A 17 -10.25 15.06 -4.94
N ILE A 18 -11.11 14.12 -5.33
CA ILE A 18 -10.81 13.20 -6.43
C ILE A 18 -10.66 13.96 -7.75
N ASN A 19 -11.58 14.88 -8.04
CA ASN A 19 -11.54 15.70 -9.28
C ASN A 19 -11.24 14.82 -10.50
N GLY A 20 -10.19 15.14 -11.26
CA GLY A 20 -9.76 14.36 -12.42
C GLY A 20 -8.75 13.26 -12.12
N TYR A 21 -8.46 12.99 -10.86
CA TYR A 21 -7.48 11.97 -10.51
C TYR A 21 -8.03 10.57 -10.69
N TYR A 22 -7.19 9.69 -11.18
CA TYR A 22 -7.51 8.27 -11.40
C TYR A 22 -7.24 7.45 -10.15
N GLY A 23 -6.16 7.75 -9.45
CA GLY A 23 -5.74 7.00 -8.29
C GLY A 23 -4.58 7.67 -7.57
N PHE A 24 -4.05 6.94 -6.60
CA PHE A 24 -3.00 7.47 -5.74
C PHE A 24 -2.00 6.40 -5.31
N VAL A 25 -0.83 6.86 -4.96
CA VAL A 25 0.20 6.06 -4.29
C VAL A 25 0.21 6.46 -2.82
N TYR A 26 0.30 5.48 -1.94
CA TYR A 26 0.09 5.71 -0.52
C TYR A 26 1.14 5.05 0.36
N LEU A 27 1.20 5.53 1.59
CA LEU A 27 2.00 4.99 2.67
C LEU A 27 1.10 4.69 3.86
N ILE A 28 1.12 3.46 4.34
CA ILE A 28 0.48 3.08 5.59
C ILE A 28 1.59 2.83 6.61
N THR A 29 1.46 3.42 7.79
CA THR A 29 2.44 3.29 8.86
C THR A 29 1.78 2.70 10.10
N ASN A 30 2.37 1.63 10.62
CA ASN A 30 2.03 1.10 11.93
C ASN A 30 2.75 1.97 12.98
N THR A 31 1.99 2.77 13.72
CA THR A 31 2.58 3.70 14.69
C THR A 31 3.13 3.02 15.94
N VAL A 32 2.81 1.75 16.16
CA VAL A 32 3.32 1.00 17.31
C VAL A 32 4.77 0.58 17.10
N ASN A 33 5.12 0.09 15.91
CA ASN A 33 6.46 -0.43 15.64
C ASN A 33 7.22 0.31 14.54
N GLY A 34 6.57 1.23 13.82
CA GLY A 34 7.20 1.99 12.74
C GLY A 34 7.24 1.28 11.40
N ARG A 35 6.72 0.06 11.29
CA ARG A 35 6.68 -0.65 10.00
C ARG A 35 5.72 0.02 9.04
N LYS A 36 6.04 -0.05 7.75
CA LYS A 36 5.33 0.68 6.70
C LYS A 36 4.94 -0.20 5.54
N TYR A 37 3.99 0.27 4.75
CA TYR A 37 3.59 -0.38 3.51
C TYR A 37 3.33 0.68 2.46
N ILE A 38 3.90 0.51 1.27
CA ILE A 38 3.66 1.36 0.11
C ILE A 38 2.81 0.58 -0.88
N GLY A 39 1.77 1.22 -1.38
CA GLY A 39 0.90 0.63 -2.37
C GLY A 39 0.23 1.66 -3.24
N ARG A 40 -0.69 1.18 -4.06
CA ARG A 40 -1.51 2.04 -4.91
C ARG A 40 -2.97 1.66 -4.77
N LYS A 41 -3.84 2.63 -5.06
CA LYS A 41 -5.28 2.41 -5.10
C LYS A 41 -5.89 3.32 -6.15
N TYR A 42 -6.86 2.80 -6.87
CA TYR A 42 -7.63 3.58 -7.82
C TYR A 42 -8.91 4.08 -7.16
N PHE A 43 -9.30 5.29 -7.49
CA PHE A 43 -10.56 5.86 -6.99
C PHE A 43 -11.77 5.22 -7.63
N TRP A 44 -11.62 4.69 -8.82
CA TRP A 44 -12.74 4.21 -9.63
C TRP A 44 -12.66 2.71 -9.85
N SER A 45 -13.83 2.08 -9.82
CA SER A 45 -14.00 0.68 -10.16
C SER A 45 -14.91 0.58 -11.39
N PHE A 46 -14.56 -0.33 -12.28
CA PHE A 46 -15.29 -0.55 -13.53
C PHE A 46 -15.84 -1.97 -13.52
N ARG A 47 -16.67 -2.30 -12.53
CA ARG A 47 -17.25 -3.63 -12.40
C ARG A 47 -18.59 -3.70 -13.10
N LYS A 48 -18.81 -4.84 -13.76
CA LYS A 48 -20.10 -5.20 -14.30
C LYS A 48 -20.91 -5.89 -13.20
N LYS A 49 -22.06 -5.33 -12.85
CA LYS A 49 -22.96 -5.97 -11.89
C LYS A 49 -23.70 -7.14 -12.54
N ARG A 50 -24.08 -8.12 -11.72
CA ARG A 50 -24.83 -9.28 -12.17
C ARG A 50 -26.10 -8.83 -12.90
N GLY A 51 -26.33 -9.32 -14.13
CA GLY A 51 -27.45 -8.97 -14.96
C GLY A 51 -27.29 -7.72 -15.81
N GLU A 52 -26.17 -7.00 -15.67
CA GLU A 52 -25.90 -5.81 -16.48
C GLU A 52 -25.02 -6.17 -17.69
N LYS A 53 -25.33 -5.52 -18.82
CA LYS A 53 -24.60 -5.75 -20.07
C LYS A 53 -23.31 -4.93 -20.17
N ARG A 54 -23.18 -3.85 -19.39
CA ARG A 54 -22.06 -2.91 -19.46
C ARG A 54 -21.43 -2.71 -18.09
N ARG A 55 -20.14 -2.48 -18.08
CA ARG A 55 -19.41 -2.06 -16.89
C ARG A 55 -19.79 -0.62 -16.57
N LYS A 56 -20.05 -0.35 -15.29
CA LYS A 56 -20.32 1.00 -14.82
C LYS A 56 -19.13 1.52 -14.03
N LYS A 57 -18.78 2.77 -14.27
CA LYS A 57 -17.81 3.49 -13.46
C LYS A 57 -18.48 3.80 -12.12
N GLN A 58 -17.85 3.38 -11.04
CA GLN A 58 -18.32 3.70 -9.69
C GLN A 58 -17.14 3.95 -8.78
N GLU A 59 -17.35 4.73 -7.74
CA GLU A 59 -16.31 4.97 -6.75
C GLU A 59 -15.93 3.65 -6.08
N SER A 60 -14.61 3.39 -5.97
CA SER A 60 -14.10 2.18 -5.36
C SER A 60 -14.23 2.23 -3.83
N ASP A 61 -13.79 1.17 -3.15
CA ASP A 61 -13.75 1.10 -1.70
C ASP A 61 -12.54 1.80 -1.07
N TRP A 62 -11.94 2.77 -1.76
CA TRP A 62 -10.69 3.39 -1.35
C TRP A 62 -10.70 3.94 0.08
N LYS A 63 -11.85 4.45 0.55
CA LYS A 63 -11.98 5.01 1.91
C LYS A 63 -11.76 3.96 2.99
N LYS A 64 -12.09 2.70 2.71
CA LYS A 64 -11.97 1.58 3.64
C LYS A 64 -10.72 0.74 3.42
N TYR A 65 -9.94 1.06 2.40
CA TYR A 65 -8.86 0.22 1.92
C TYR A 65 -7.60 0.37 2.77
N TYR A 66 -7.02 -0.76 3.19
CA TYR A 66 -5.77 -0.82 3.96
C TYR A 66 -4.71 -1.68 3.27
N GLY A 67 -4.77 -1.79 1.95
CA GLY A 67 -3.84 -2.61 1.20
C GLY A 67 -4.28 -4.06 1.10
N SER A 68 -3.52 -4.85 0.33
CA SER A 68 -3.83 -6.27 0.09
C SER A 68 -2.85 -7.21 0.75
N CYS A 69 -1.86 -6.69 1.48
CA CYS A 69 -0.81 -7.50 2.10
C CYS A 69 -1.35 -8.28 3.31
N PRO A 70 -1.23 -9.61 3.32
CA PRO A 70 -1.74 -10.42 4.44
C PRO A 70 -1.09 -10.08 5.78
N GLU A 71 0.22 -9.87 5.81
CA GLU A 71 0.94 -9.54 7.04
C GLU A 71 0.47 -8.21 7.63
N LEU A 72 0.25 -7.21 6.78
CA LEU A 72 -0.29 -5.93 7.20
C LEU A 72 -1.70 -6.10 7.77
N LYS A 73 -2.54 -6.88 7.12
CA LYS A 73 -3.91 -7.14 7.59
C LYS A 73 -3.94 -7.82 8.95
N GLU A 74 -3.02 -8.75 9.19
CA GLU A 74 -2.89 -9.41 10.49
C GLU A 74 -2.52 -8.42 11.58
N ASP A 75 -1.56 -7.54 11.32
CA ASP A 75 -1.16 -6.53 12.29
C ASP A 75 -2.26 -5.51 12.55
N ILE A 76 -3.06 -5.17 11.54
CA ILE A 76 -4.22 -4.30 11.74
C ILE A 76 -5.23 -4.94 12.69
N LYS A 77 -5.45 -6.25 12.58
CA LYS A 77 -6.32 -6.97 13.51
C LYS A 77 -5.74 -6.98 14.91
N LEU A 78 -4.43 -7.16 15.02
CA LEU A 78 -3.75 -7.29 16.30
C LEU A 78 -3.69 -5.96 17.05
N PHE A 79 -3.34 -4.88 16.36
CA PHE A 79 -3.11 -3.58 17.01
C PHE A 79 -4.32 -2.65 16.95
N GLY A 80 -5.22 -2.85 16.00
CA GLY A 80 -6.36 -1.97 15.74
C GLY A 80 -6.08 -0.94 14.67
N LYS A 81 -7.12 -0.60 13.92
CA LYS A 81 -7.04 0.35 12.79
C LYS A 81 -6.52 1.73 13.23
N ASP A 82 -6.87 2.16 14.43
CA ASP A 82 -6.51 3.47 14.95
C ASP A 82 -5.00 3.62 15.18
N LYS A 83 -4.25 2.52 15.19
CA LYS A 83 -2.79 2.55 15.30
C LYS A 83 -2.09 2.71 13.96
N PHE A 84 -2.84 2.75 12.87
CA PHE A 84 -2.27 2.84 11.51
C PHE A 84 -2.66 4.16 10.89
N THR A 85 -1.67 4.90 10.38
CA THR A 85 -1.93 6.12 9.61
C THR A 85 -1.91 5.77 8.13
N ARG A 86 -2.79 6.43 7.38
CA ARG A 86 -2.88 6.24 5.93
C ARG A 86 -2.64 7.59 5.26
N GLU A 87 -1.57 7.68 4.49
CA GLU A 87 -1.18 8.91 3.82
C GLU A 87 -1.16 8.73 2.31
N ILE A 88 -1.78 9.65 1.61
CA ILE A 88 -1.64 9.73 0.16
C ILE A 88 -0.34 10.48 -0.12
N LEU A 89 0.58 9.84 -0.83
CA LEU A 89 1.86 10.45 -1.20
C LEU A 89 1.71 11.29 -2.46
N THR A 90 1.06 10.73 -3.47
CA THR A 90 0.90 11.38 -4.77
C THR A 90 -0.43 11.00 -5.42
N LEU A 91 -0.99 11.95 -6.17
CA LEU A 91 -2.23 11.77 -6.93
C LEU A 91 -1.91 11.80 -8.42
N HIS A 92 -2.55 10.95 -9.21
CA HIS A 92 -2.25 10.81 -10.63
C HIS A 92 -3.51 10.69 -11.46
N THR A 93 -3.44 11.17 -12.69
CA THR A 93 -4.58 11.26 -13.59
C THR A 93 -4.79 10.04 -14.48
N THR A 94 -3.82 9.13 -14.54
CA THR A 94 -3.93 7.92 -15.37
C THR A 94 -3.45 6.69 -14.62
N LEU A 95 -3.96 5.53 -15.03
CA LEU A 95 -3.54 4.24 -14.49
C LEU A 95 -2.02 4.05 -14.64
N GLY A 96 -1.47 4.39 -15.80
CA GLY A 96 -0.02 4.24 -16.04
C GLY A 96 0.82 5.07 -15.11
N LYS A 97 0.39 6.30 -14.83
CA LYS A 97 1.12 7.18 -13.90
C LYS A 97 1.07 6.67 -12.47
N VAL A 98 -0.07 6.16 -12.03
CA VAL A 98 -0.19 5.55 -10.70
C VAL A 98 0.77 4.38 -10.58
N ASN A 99 0.74 3.48 -11.55
CA ASN A 99 1.56 2.27 -11.52
C ASN A 99 3.05 2.57 -11.59
N TYR A 100 3.43 3.53 -12.41
CA TYR A 100 4.84 3.96 -12.53
C TYR A 100 5.34 4.53 -11.20
N GLU A 101 4.59 5.44 -10.61
CA GLU A 101 5.01 6.09 -9.37
C GLU A 101 5.07 5.09 -8.20
N GLU A 102 4.13 4.18 -8.11
CA GLU A 102 4.21 3.13 -7.10
C GLU A 102 5.49 2.31 -7.25
N THR A 103 5.77 1.83 -8.46
CA THR A 103 6.96 1.03 -8.73
C THR A 103 8.23 1.81 -8.40
N ARG A 104 8.29 3.07 -8.80
CA ARG A 104 9.42 3.94 -8.47
C ARG A 104 9.62 4.05 -6.96
N ARG A 105 8.54 4.27 -6.22
CA ARG A 105 8.58 4.40 -4.75
C ARG A 105 9.06 3.12 -4.08
N LEU A 106 8.63 1.97 -4.57
CA LEU A 106 9.06 0.69 -4.01
C LEU A 106 10.57 0.53 -4.08
N PHE A 107 11.20 0.97 -5.17
CA PHE A 107 12.66 0.93 -5.30
C PHE A 107 13.35 2.04 -4.52
N VAL A 108 12.85 3.26 -4.61
CA VAL A 108 13.47 4.42 -3.94
C VAL A 108 13.48 4.24 -2.42
N HIS A 109 12.41 3.71 -1.86
CA HIS A 109 12.31 3.48 -0.42
C HIS A 109 12.98 2.19 0.05
N GLY A 110 13.48 1.37 -0.88
CA GLY A 110 14.15 0.12 -0.54
C GLY A 110 13.28 -0.83 0.25
N VAL A 111 12.02 -1.00 -0.17
CA VAL A 111 11.01 -1.73 0.63
C VAL A 111 11.40 -3.18 0.93
N LEU A 112 12.27 -3.78 0.11
CA LEU A 112 12.69 -5.17 0.29
C LEU A 112 13.92 -5.30 1.17
N THR A 113 14.67 -4.22 1.41
CA THR A 113 15.99 -4.30 2.04
C THR A 113 16.12 -3.47 3.32
N GLU A 114 15.25 -2.49 3.52
CA GLU A 114 15.31 -1.65 4.73
C GLU A 114 14.86 -2.39 5.97
N SER A 115 15.55 -2.16 7.08
CA SER A 115 15.20 -2.78 8.36
C SER A 115 15.06 -1.75 9.45
N LEU A 116 14.28 -2.11 10.47
CA LEU A 116 14.21 -1.37 11.72
C LEU A 116 15.51 -1.61 12.52
N THR A 117 15.68 -0.86 13.60
CA THR A 117 16.90 -0.99 14.43
C THR A 117 17.09 -2.38 15.02
N ASP A 118 16.00 -3.13 15.22
CA ASP A 118 16.06 -4.50 15.73
C ASP A 118 16.27 -5.56 14.66
N GLY A 119 16.43 -5.15 13.40
CA GLY A 119 16.60 -6.07 12.28
C GLY A 119 15.34 -6.54 11.62
N THR A 120 14.18 -6.19 12.14
CA THR A 120 12.89 -6.53 11.51
C THR A 120 12.75 -5.79 10.18
N PRO A 121 12.18 -6.41 9.13
CA PRO A 121 11.92 -5.68 7.89
C PRO A 121 11.10 -4.43 8.15
N ALA A 122 11.57 -3.28 7.65
CA ALA A 122 10.91 -1.99 7.88
C ALA A 122 9.58 -1.87 7.13
N PHE A 123 9.40 -2.68 6.09
CA PHE A 123 8.20 -2.63 5.26
C PHE A 123 7.47 -3.97 5.28
N TYR A 124 6.16 -3.91 5.17
CA TYR A 124 5.32 -5.09 5.00
C TYR A 124 5.38 -5.63 3.56
N ASN A 125 5.88 -4.84 2.62
CA ASN A 125 5.99 -5.24 1.22
C ASN A 125 6.86 -6.49 1.09
N SER A 126 6.32 -7.54 0.49
CA SER A 126 7.01 -8.82 0.33
C SER A 126 7.71 -8.97 -1.00
N ASN A 127 7.32 -8.18 -1.98
CA ASN A 127 7.88 -8.27 -3.33
C ASN A 127 7.72 -6.96 -4.08
N VAL A 128 8.48 -6.83 -5.17
CA VAL A 128 8.30 -5.77 -6.17
C VAL A 128 8.04 -6.45 -7.50
N LEU A 129 6.89 -6.15 -8.11
CA LEU A 129 6.47 -6.66 -9.41
C LEU A 129 6.36 -8.20 -9.49
N GLY A 130 6.25 -8.91 -8.35
CA GLY A 130 6.29 -10.36 -8.35
C GLY A 130 7.59 -10.95 -8.91
N ARG A 131 8.65 -10.17 -8.91
CA ARG A 131 9.93 -10.54 -9.51
C ARG A 131 11.07 -10.49 -8.51
N TYR A 132 11.04 -9.55 -7.60
CA TYR A 132 12.05 -9.37 -6.55
C TYR A 132 11.36 -9.58 -5.22
N TYR A 133 12.00 -10.30 -4.28
CA TYR A 133 11.35 -10.74 -3.06
C TYR A 133 12.14 -10.36 -1.82
N ARG A 134 11.44 -9.92 -0.78
CA ARG A 134 12.02 -9.56 0.52
C ARG A 134 12.80 -10.74 1.13
N LYS A 135 12.30 -11.94 0.96
CA LYS A 135 12.94 -13.15 1.51
C LYS A 135 14.38 -13.36 1.03
N ASP A 136 14.75 -12.78 -0.09
CA ASP A 136 16.12 -12.89 -0.62
C ASP A 136 17.10 -12.01 0.16
N TYR A 137 16.62 -11.06 0.92
CA TYR A 137 17.43 -10.09 1.65
C TYR A 137 17.32 -10.22 3.16
N PHE A 138 16.34 -10.96 3.66
CA PHE A 138 16.16 -11.20 5.09
C PHE A 138 16.19 -12.68 5.35
N ASP A 139 17.12 -13.09 6.23
CA ASP A 139 17.25 -14.48 6.64
C ASP A 139 16.35 -14.72 7.85
N PHE A 140 15.27 -15.47 7.64
CA PHE A 140 14.32 -15.81 8.70
C PHE A 140 14.58 -17.19 9.27
N GLY A 141 15.84 -17.61 9.39
CA GLY A 141 16.19 -18.85 10.05
C GLY A 141 16.92 -19.86 9.19
N THR A 142 17.29 -19.50 7.99
CA THR A 142 18.12 -20.35 7.14
C THR A 142 19.56 -19.97 7.36
N LEU A 143 20.33 -20.86 7.93
CA LEU A 143 21.70 -20.57 8.32
C LEU A 143 22.74 -21.40 7.58
N ASP A 144 22.35 -22.07 6.51
CA ASP A 144 23.21 -22.95 5.78
C ASP A 144 24.05 -22.28 4.70
N GLY A 145 23.87 -20.99 4.51
CA GLY A 145 24.63 -20.24 3.51
C GLY A 145 24.25 -20.52 2.07
N THR A 146 23.22 -21.33 1.83
CA THR A 146 22.80 -21.65 0.46
C THR A 146 22.09 -20.47 -0.21
N ASP A 147 21.72 -19.47 0.56
CA ASP A 147 21.14 -18.24 0.04
C ASP A 147 22.19 -17.31 -0.55
N ALA A 148 23.42 -17.60 -0.32
CA ALA A 148 24.50 -16.88 -0.93
C ALA A 148 24.72 -17.43 -2.34
N TYR A 149 24.41 -16.65 -3.29
CA TYR A 149 24.64 -16.98 -4.68
C TYR A 149 25.93 -16.49 -5.18
#